data_5f6ca6cf763aff5791707bc411c1986d
#
_entry.id   5f6ca6cf763aff5791707bc411c1986d
#
_cell.length_a   1.000
_cell.length_b   1.000
_cell.length_c   1.000
_cell.angle_alpha   90.00
_cell.angle_beta   90.00
_cell.angle_gamma   90.00
#
_symmetry.space_group_name_H-M   'P 1'
#
loop_
_entity.id
_entity.type
_entity.pdbx_description
1 polymer ?
#
loop_
_entity_poly.entity_id
_entity_poly.type
_entity_poly.pdbx_seq_one_letter_code
_entity_poly.pdbx_strand_id
1 'polypeptide(L)'
;LPELVAFDEGLFEVEGIEVSWADRDVGQKPGTERDINSPVGLDPFSSHGKLFEQGKADMYNACEWGNYCRVQDTSAGGRQVGRRTIVAFGALVVPPNSSAYTPQQMAGRMIGLPYYFGTHFLTLLMLEGFLPRDQILTCKTPNGSRRQYDGMLRGDYEGACLTEPYISLAEKQGCRVLTSASFHGTEIVSEQVSIETYAAFNRAVAEAVRRIKSDKTRYMRYFIDYYKERDPEIAQVLTVKDLNPSRLIVQEPAPIPEKELRRSYEWIKSWGMLSETPQASDLVDLSSQQRAHSLSE
;
A
#
# COMPACT_ATOMS: atom_id res chain seq x y z
N LEU A 1 2.60 3.84 9.21
CA LEU A 1 3.03 3.64 10.59
C LEU A 1 3.96 4.75 11.05
N PRO A 2 5.01 5.16 10.31
CA PRO A 2 5.84 6.29 10.73
C PRO A 2 5.04 7.57 10.96
N GLU A 3 4.04 7.84 10.17
CA GLU A 3 3.14 9.00 10.31
C GLU A 3 2.35 8.95 11.64
N LEU A 4 1.89 7.76 12.04
CA LEU A 4 1.23 7.57 13.34
C LEU A 4 2.21 7.80 14.50
N VAL A 5 3.42 7.29 14.37
CA VAL A 5 4.47 7.53 15.39
C VAL A 5 4.84 9.01 15.46
N ALA A 6 4.98 9.68 14.32
CA ALA A 6 5.25 11.12 14.28
C ALA A 6 4.14 11.93 14.98
N PHE A 7 2.90 11.54 14.76
CA PHE A 7 1.74 12.16 15.41
C PHE A 7 1.73 11.89 16.92
N ASP A 8 1.79 10.63 17.33
CA ASP A 8 1.70 10.26 18.75
C ASP A 8 2.87 10.78 19.60
N GLU A 9 4.03 10.98 18.97
CA GLU A 9 5.24 11.48 19.67
C GLU A 9 5.46 13.00 19.48
N GLY A 10 4.48 13.74 18.92
CA GLY A 10 4.50 15.20 18.81
C GLY A 10 5.53 15.74 17.82
N LEU A 11 5.95 14.94 16.82
CA LEU A 11 7.02 15.35 15.91
C LEU A 11 6.56 16.39 14.88
N PHE A 12 5.27 16.40 14.55
CA PHE A 12 4.71 17.41 13.67
C PHE A 12 4.68 18.80 14.32
N GLU A 13 4.35 18.86 15.60
CA GLU A 13 4.37 20.09 16.38
C GLU A 13 5.79 20.66 16.51
N VAL A 14 6.80 19.80 16.62
CA VAL A 14 8.22 20.22 16.64
C VAL A 14 8.61 20.90 15.32
N GLU A 15 8.05 20.44 14.20
CA GLU A 15 8.26 21.06 12.87
C GLU A 15 7.32 22.24 12.59
N GLY A 16 6.47 22.63 13.56
CA GLY A 16 5.56 23.76 13.44
C GLY A 16 4.39 23.54 12.50
N ILE A 17 3.99 22.30 12.26
CA ILE A 17 2.85 21.94 11.43
C ILE A 17 1.77 21.23 12.26
N GLU A 18 0.52 21.49 11.94
CA GLU A 18 -0.63 20.79 12.49
C GLU A 18 -1.07 19.70 11.49
N VAL A 19 -1.21 18.47 11.98
CA VAL A 19 -1.66 17.33 11.18
C VAL A 19 -2.91 16.74 11.82
N SER A 20 -3.94 16.52 11.01
CA SER A 20 -5.15 15.84 11.42
C SER A 20 -5.44 14.64 10.49
N TRP A 21 -6.10 13.63 11.02
CA TRP A 21 -6.47 12.45 10.25
C TRP A 21 -7.86 12.63 9.65
N ALA A 22 -7.93 12.61 8.32
CA ALA A 22 -9.21 12.52 7.65
C ALA A 22 -9.75 11.07 7.76
N ASP A 23 -10.93 10.92 8.36
CA ASP A 23 -11.56 9.61 8.51
C ASP A 23 -12.10 9.13 7.15
N ARG A 24 -11.43 8.15 6.57
CA ARG A 24 -11.79 7.55 5.29
C ARG A 24 -12.99 6.61 5.37
N ASP A 25 -13.34 6.15 6.56
CA ASP A 25 -14.39 5.16 6.75
C ASP A 25 -15.78 5.82 6.87
N VAL A 26 -15.83 7.16 7.03
CA VAL A 26 -17.06 7.92 7.04
C VAL A 26 -17.69 7.90 5.64
N GLY A 27 -18.71 7.06 5.48
CA GLY A 27 -19.53 6.99 4.29
C GLY A 27 -19.07 6.02 3.18
N GLN A 28 -18.14 5.15 3.44
CA GLN A 28 -17.89 4.01 2.55
C GLN A 28 -19.04 3.02 2.65
N LYS A 29 -20.05 3.20 1.79
CA LYS A 29 -21.01 2.12 1.55
C LYS A 29 -20.26 0.98 0.85
N PRO A 30 -20.36 -0.28 1.34
CA PRO A 30 -19.91 -1.42 0.56
C PRO A 30 -20.71 -1.44 -0.75
N GLY A 31 -20.02 -1.45 -1.90
CA GLY A 31 -20.66 -1.92 -3.12
C GLY A 31 -21.16 -0.94 -4.16
N THR A 32 -20.40 0.09 -4.50
CA THR A 32 -20.43 0.55 -5.89
C THR A 32 -19.20 0.01 -6.62
N GLU A 33 -19.24 -1.28 -6.90
CA GLU A 33 -18.23 -1.92 -7.73
C GLU A 33 -18.47 -1.49 -9.18
N ARG A 34 -17.63 -0.59 -9.69
CA ARG A 34 -17.53 -0.41 -11.13
C ARG A 34 -16.84 -1.62 -11.74
N ASP A 35 -17.22 -1.98 -12.95
CA ASP A 35 -16.55 -3.03 -13.71
C ASP A 35 -15.08 -2.63 -13.92
N ILE A 36 -14.18 -3.35 -13.25
CA ILE A 36 -12.75 -3.10 -13.26
C ILE A 36 -12.02 -3.84 -14.39
N ASN A 37 -12.72 -4.46 -15.31
CA ASN A 37 -12.11 -5.00 -16.51
C ASN A 37 -11.66 -3.88 -17.47
N SER A 38 -11.92 -2.62 -17.13
CA SER A 38 -11.43 -1.45 -17.84
C SER A 38 -10.56 -0.59 -16.92
N PRO A 39 -9.32 -0.26 -17.29
CA PRO A 39 -8.51 0.75 -16.61
C PRO A 39 -9.23 2.11 -16.50
N VAL A 40 -10.09 2.41 -17.46
CA VAL A 40 -10.89 3.65 -17.56
C VAL A 40 -12.08 3.67 -16.58
N GLY A 41 -12.37 2.60 -15.91
CA GLY A 41 -13.52 2.47 -15.00
C GLY A 41 -13.14 2.34 -13.53
N LEU A 42 -11.87 2.52 -13.19
CA LEU A 42 -11.44 2.57 -11.79
C LEU A 42 -12.16 3.71 -11.09
N ASP A 43 -12.85 3.39 -10.02
CA ASP A 43 -13.10 4.40 -8.99
C ASP A 43 -11.79 4.56 -8.20
N PRO A 44 -10.90 5.51 -8.62
CA PRO A 44 -9.63 5.72 -7.96
C PRO A 44 -9.82 6.14 -6.50
N PHE A 45 -11.07 6.46 -6.14
CA PHE A 45 -11.48 7.09 -4.92
C PHE A 45 -12.29 6.17 -4.02
N SER A 46 -12.40 4.91 -4.38
CA SER A 46 -13.09 3.91 -3.53
C SER A 46 -12.42 3.76 -2.15
N SER A 47 -11.23 4.30 -1.95
CA SER A 47 -10.50 4.22 -0.69
C SER A 47 -9.74 5.51 -0.33
N HIS A 48 -8.46 5.60 -0.68
CA HIS A 48 -7.57 6.64 -0.14
C HIS A 48 -7.74 8.00 -0.82
N GLY A 49 -7.99 8.04 -2.11
CA GLY A 49 -8.07 9.28 -2.86
C GLY A 49 -9.40 10.01 -2.79
N LYS A 50 -10.48 9.37 -2.27
CA LYS A 50 -11.83 9.97 -2.29
C LYS A 50 -11.95 11.27 -1.52
N LEU A 51 -11.37 11.33 -0.34
CA LEU A 51 -11.40 12.54 0.49
C LEU A 51 -10.55 13.64 -0.14
N PHE A 52 -9.43 13.30 -0.75
CA PHE A 52 -8.58 14.22 -1.50
C PHE A 52 -9.33 14.85 -2.67
N GLU A 53 -10.02 14.07 -3.49
CA GLU A 53 -10.85 14.55 -4.60
C GLU A 53 -12.00 15.46 -4.14
N GLN A 54 -12.51 15.22 -2.95
CA GLN A 54 -13.55 16.06 -2.35
C GLN A 54 -13.00 17.31 -1.68
N GLY A 55 -11.69 17.56 -1.73
CA GLY A 55 -11.02 18.66 -1.05
C GLY A 55 -11.09 18.56 0.49
N LYS A 56 -11.28 17.34 1.02
CA LYS A 56 -11.37 17.06 2.46
C LYS A 56 -10.07 16.52 3.06
N ALA A 57 -9.08 16.33 2.25
CA ALA A 57 -7.73 15.93 2.65
C ALA A 57 -6.70 16.61 1.76
N ASP A 58 -5.66 17.13 2.36
CA ASP A 58 -4.59 17.84 1.66
C ASP A 58 -3.53 16.89 1.08
N MET A 59 -3.49 15.68 1.61
CA MET A 59 -2.62 14.63 1.10
C MET A 59 -3.16 13.23 1.42
N TYR A 60 -2.72 12.27 0.62
CA TYR A 60 -2.94 10.87 0.90
C TYR A 60 -1.76 10.03 0.42
N ASN A 61 -1.66 8.81 0.93
CA ASN A 61 -0.69 7.86 0.45
C ASN A 61 -1.34 6.54 0.01
N ALA A 62 -0.74 5.91 -0.98
CA ALA A 62 -1.14 4.60 -1.48
C ALA A 62 0.08 3.87 -2.06
N CYS A 63 -0.13 2.69 -2.64
CA CYS A 63 0.94 2.01 -3.35
C CYS A 63 1.37 2.83 -4.59
N GLU A 64 2.65 2.81 -4.90
CA GLU A 64 3.22 3.52 -6.05
C GLU A 64 2.48 3.18 -7.35
N TRP A 65 2.32 1.90 -7.66
CA TRP A 65 1.67 1.44 -8.88
C TRP A 65 0.20 1.87 -9.02
N GLY A 66 -0.58 1.73 -7.94
CA GLY A 66 -1.98 2.16 -7.91
C GLY A 66 -2.12 3.66 -8.10
N ASN A 67 -1.19 4.45 -7.56
CA ASN A 67 -1.17 5.89 -7.77
C ASN A 67 -0.83 6.27 -9.21
N TYR A 68 0.06 5.55 -9.89
CA TYR A 68 0.30 5.78 -11.32
C TYR A 68 -0.97 5.60 -12.16
N CYS A 69 -1.72 4.54 -11.91
CA CYS A 69 -2.99 4.33 -12.61
C CYS A 69 -4.03 5.42 -12.28
N ARG A 70 -4.06 5.92 -11.05
CA ARG A 70 -5.05 6.92 -10.61
C ARG A 70 -4.74 8.32 -11.10
N VAL A 71 -3.49 8.73 -11.12
CA VAL A 71 -3.09 10.07 -11.59
C VAL A 71 -3.53 10.30 -13.04
N GLN A 72 -3.66 9.23 -13.84
CA GLN A 72 -4.18 9.31 -15.19
C GLN A 72 -5.69 9.63 -15.24
N ASP A 73 -6.43 9.17 -14.26
CA ASP A 73 -7.90 9.16 -14.27
C ASP A 73 -8.51 10.27 -13.40
N THR A 74 -7.67 11.06 -12.70
CA THR A 74 -8.15 12.13 -11.81
C THR A 74 -7.95 13.51 -12.41
N SER A 75 -8.97 14.37 -12.21
CA SER A 75 -8.91 15.80 -12.49
C SER A 75 -8.58 16.64 -11.25
N ALA A 76 -8.56 16.06 -10.08
CA ALA A 76 -8.16 16.75 -8.86
C ALA A 76 -6.66 17.03 -8.91
N GLY A 77 -6.25 18.27 -8.85
CA GLY A 77 -4.84 18.66 -8.84
C GLY A 77 -4.06 17.92 -7.75
N GLY A 78 -2.83 17.56 -8.04
CA GLY A 78 -1.94 16.84 -7.13
C GLY A 78 -1.09 15.82 -7.88
N ARG A 79 0.16 15.77 -7.53
CA ARG A 79 1.15 14.87 -8.14
C ARG A 79 1.79 13.99 -7.09
N GLN A 80 2.28 12.85 -7.51
CA GLN A 80 3.17 12.08 -6.65
C GLN A 80 4.44 12.89 -6.39
N VAL A 81 4.72 13.21 -5.14
CA VAL A 81 5.84 14.08 -4.79
C VAL A 81 6.96 13.39 -4.03
N GLY A 82 6.77 12.14 -3.63
CA GLY A 82 7.79 11.38 -2.94
C GLY A 82 7.38 9.98 -2.56
N ARG A 83 8.34 9.21 -2.13
CA ARG A 83 8.12 7.89 -1.55
C ARG A 83 7.71 7.99 -0.10
N ARG A 84 6.69 7.26 0.22
CA ARG A 84 6.23 7.03 1.57
C ARG A 84 7.30 6.34 2.42
N THR A 85 7.32 6.65 3.71
CA THR A 85 8.31 6.14 4.66
C THR A 85 8.16 4.65 4.98
N ILE A 86 6.98 4.06 4.81
CA ILE A 86 6.82 2.61 4.94
C ILE A 86 6.95 1.90 3.60
N VAL A 87 7.83 0.89 3.55
CA VAL A 87 7.91 -0.07 2.46
C VAL A 87 6.99 -1.23 2.83
N ALA A 88 5.87 -1.33 2.13
CA ALA A 88 4.86 -2.31 2.46
C ALA A 88 5.35 -3.72 2.15
N PHE A 89 5.24 -4.62 3.12
CA PHE A 89 5.54 -6.04 2.97
C PHE A 89 4.24 -6.79 2.67
N GLY A 90 4.26 -7.65 1.66
CA GLY A 90 3.15 -8.50 1.31
C GLY A 90 3.59 -9.94 1.06
N ALA A 91 2.70 -10.88 1.29
CA ALA A 91 2.96 -12.29 1.11
C ALA A 91 1.78 -12.99 0.42
N LEU A 92 2.10 -13.85 -0.54
CA LEU A 92 1.14 -14.80 -1.11
C LEU A 92 0.96 -15.95 -0.13
N VAL A 93 -0.26 -16.10 0.37
CA VAL A 93 -0.63 -17.06 1.41
C VAL A 93 -1.65 -18.05 0.84
N VAL A 94 -1.56 -19.29 1.28
CA VAL A 94 -2.53 -20.36 0.97
C VAL A 94 -3.07 -20.97 2.26
N PRO A 95 -4.30 -21.53 2.25
CA PRO A 95 -4.91 -22.10 3.45
C PRO A 95 -4.19 -23.36 3.94
N PRO A 96 -4.43 -23.81 5.17
CA PRO A 96 -3.71 -24.95 5.77
C PRO A 96 -3.83 -26.25 4.98
N ASN A 97 -4.98 -26.48 4.35
CA ASN A 97 -5.29 -27.69 3.56
C ASN A 97 -4.83 -27.59 2.09
N SER A 98 -4.20 -26.48 1.67
CA SER A 98 -3.69 -26.34 0.30
C SER A 98 -2.61 -27.39 -0.01
N SER A 99 -2.61 -27.91 -1.23
CA SER A 99 -1.54 -28.76 -1.74
C SER A 99 -0.37 -27.97 -2.36
N ALA A 100 -0.44 -26.64 -2.39
CA ALA A 100 0.65 -25.80 -2.89
C ALA A 100 1.68 -25.52 -1.78
N TYR A 101 2.95 -25.77 -2.07
CA TYR A 101 4.10 -25.52 -1.20
C TYR A 101 5.11 -24.56 -1.82
N THR A 102 4.99 -24.31 -3.11
CA THR A 102 5.88 -23.40 -3.84
C THR A 102 5.06 -22.47 -4.75
N PRO A 103 5.58 -21.30 -5.13
CA PRO A 103 4.88 -20.39 -6.05
C PRO A 103 4.53 -21.02 -7.39
N GLN A 104 5.38 -21.93 -7.90
CA GLN A 104 5.15 -22.64 -9.17
C GLN A 104 3.88 -23.49 -9.14
N GLN A 105 3.50 -24.01 -7.97
CA GLN A 105 2.31 -24.81 -7.81
C GLN A 105 1.01 -23.99 -7.81
N MET A 106 1.13 -22.66 -7.91
CA MET A 106 -0.02 -21.76 -8.14
C MET A 106 -0.42 -21.65 -9.62
N ALA A 107 0.28 -22.32 -10.53
CA ALA A 107 -0.09 -22.38 -11.95
C ALA A 107 -1.54 -22.83 -12.14
N GLY A 108 -2.36 -22.01 -12.79
CA GLY A 108 -3.78 -22.30 -13.06
C GLY A 108 -4.70 -22.26 -11.83
N ARG A 109 -4.21 -21.87 -10.65
CA ARG A 109 -5.01 -21.74 -9.44
C ARG A 109 -5.48 -20.31 -9.25
N MET A 110 -6.73 -20.15 -8.83
CA MET A 110 -7.34 -18.83 -8.63
C MET A 110 -6.79 -18.12 -7.39
N ILE A 111 -6.38 -16.88 -7.56
CA ILE A 111 -5.87 -16.04 -6.48
C ILE A 111 -6.80 -14.83 -6.32
N GLY A 112 -7.31 -14.62 -5.10
CA GLY A 112 -8.17 -13.49 -4.78
C GLY A 112 -7.37 -12.21 -4.54
N LEU A 113 -7.62 -11.17 -5.36
CA LEU A 113 -6.86 -9.91 -5.33
C LEU A 113 -7.78 -8.69 -5.39
N PRO A 114 -7.47 -7.64 -4.63
CA PRO A 114 -8.12 -6.34 -4.77
C PRO A 114 -7.48 -5.61 -5.95
N TYR A 115 -8.07 -5.69 -7.12
CA TYR A 115 -7.48 -5.14 -8.34
C TYR A 115 -7.10 -3.66 -8.17
N TYR A 116 -5.93 -3.29 -8.72
CA TYR A 116 -5.34 -1.96 -8.68
C TYR A 116 -4.89 -1.46 -7.30
N PHE A 117 -4.81 -2.37 -6.32
CA PHE A 117 -4.14 -2.11 -5.04
C PHE A 117 -2.75 -2.76 -5.00
N GLY A 118 -1.92 -2.35 -4.03
CA GLY A 118 -0.53 -2.79 -3.94
C GLY A 118 -0.35 -4.31 -3.94
N THR A 119 -1.23 -5.04 -3.27
CA THR A 119 -1.20 -6.51 -3.22
C THR A 119 -1.55 -7.16 -4.57
N HIS A 120 -2.33 -6.50 -5.42
CA HIS A 120 -2.56 -6.96 -6.80
C HIS A 120 -1.25 -6.94 -7.60
N PHE A 121 -0.66 -5.75 -7.73
CA PHE A 121 0.59 -5.58 -8.49
C PHE A 121 1.71 -6.45 -7.92
N LEU A 122 1.84 -6.49 -6.58
CA LEU A 122 2.85 -7.29 -5.92
C LEU A 122 2.72 -8.78 -6.24
N THR A 123 1.49 -9.30 -6.26
CA THR A 123 1.25 -10.72 -6.58
C THR A 123 1.66 -11.03 -8.02
N LEU A 124 1.28 -10.19 -8.97
CA LEU A 124 1.68 -10.37 -10.37
C LEU A 124 3.20 -10.33 -10.51
N LEU A 125 3.86 -9.35 -9.87
CA LEU A 125 5.31 -9.21 -9.90
C LEU A 125 6.03 -10.44 -9.29
N MET A 126 5.54 -10.94 -8.15
CA MET A 126 6.11 -12.13 -7.51
C MET A 126 5.95 -13.37 -8.40
N LEU A 127 4.75 -13.60 -8.93
CA LEU A 127 4.45 -14.81 -9.67
C LEU A 127 5.07 -14.84 -11.08
N GLU A 128 5.21 -13.67 -11.72
CA GLU A 128 5.87 -13.55 -13.02
C GLU A 128 7.34 -14.02 -13.01
N GLY A 129 7.97 -14.03 -11.82
CA GLY A 129 9.28 -14.64 -11.62
C GLY A 129 9.29 -16.18 -11.60
N PHE A 130 8.12 -16.82 -11.52
CA PHE A 130 7.97 -18.27 -11.37
C PHE A 130 7.07 -18.90 -12.42
N LEU A 131 6.16 -18.14 -13.02
CA LEU A 131 5.09 -18.62 -13.90
C LEU A 131 4.98 -17.76 -15.17
N PRO A 132 4.62 -18.36 -16.31
CA PRO A 132 4.11 -17.61 -17.45
C PRO A 132 2.84 -16.83 -17.08
N ARG A 133 2.64 -15.67 -17.69
CA ARG A 133 1.51 -14.78 -17.37
C ARG A 133 0.15 -15.43 -17.57
N ASP A 134 0.00 -16.24 -18.58
CA ASP A 134 -1.24 -16.99 -18.90
C ASP A 134 -1.62 -18.06 -17.87
N GLN A 135 -0.68 -18.42 -17.00
CA GLN A 135 -0.91 -19.35 -15.89
C GLN A 135 -1.17 -18.64 -14.55
N ILE A 136 -1.07 -17.31 -14.50
CA ILE A 136 -1.39 -16.52 -13.32
C ILE A 136 -2.88 -16.17 -13.36
N LEU A 137 -3.70 -16.95 -12.67
CA LEU A 137 -5.15 -16.74 -12.62
C LEU A 137 -5.55 -15.92 -11.40
N THR A 138 -6.30 -14.88 -11.63
CA THR A 138 -6.75 -13.98 -10.54
C THR A 138 -8.25 -13.73 -10.62
N CYS A 139 -8.86 -13.47 -9.47
CA CYS A 139 -10.21 -12.97 -9.39
C CYS A 139 -10.27 -11.73 -8.48
N LYS A 140 -11.20 -10.85 -8.81
CA LYS A 140 -11.41 -9.63 -8.05
C LYS A 140 -12.00 -9.92 -6.69
N THR A 141 -11.45 -9.27 -5.67
CA THR A 141 -12.02 -9.23 -4.32
C THR A 141 -12.23 -7.77 -3.87
N PRO A 142 -13.13 -7.52 -2.92
CA PRO A 142 -13.15 -6.25 -2.23
C PRO A 142 -11.80 -5.95 -1.58
N ASN A 143 -11.44 -4.66 -1.47
CA ASN A 143 -10.19 -4.27 -0.82
C ASN A 143 -10.22 -4.55 0.69
N GLY A 144 -9.07 -4.95 1.23
CA GLY A 144 -8.80 -5.19 2.64
C GLY A 144 -8.34 -6.62 2.90
N SER A 145 -7.18 -6.76 3.57
CA SER A 145 -6.56 -8.07 3.86
C SER A 145 -7.50 -9.01 4.62
N ARG A 146 -8.38 -8.47 5.50
CA ARG A 146 -9.39 -9.27 6.18
C ARG A 146 -10.30 -10.00 5.21
N ARG A 147 -10.85 -9.31 4.23
CA ARG A 147 -11.79 -9.89 3.26
C ARG A 147 -11.12 -10.94 2.38
N GLN A 148 -9.87 -10.69 2.00
CA GLN A 148 -9.07 -11.65 1.23
C GLN A 148 -8.73 -12.89 2.05
N TYR A 149 -8.36 -12.70 3.30
CA TYR A 149 -8.10 -13.80 4.23
C TYR A 149 -9.34 -14.67 4.45
N ASP A 150 -10.49 -14.07 4.75
CA ASP A 150 -11.75 -14.79 4.97
C ASP A 150 -12.21 -15.53 3.71
N GLY A 151 -12.12 -14.91 2.52
CA GLY A 151 -12.47 -15.56 1.26
C GLY A 151 -11.60 -16.76 0.95
N MET A 152 -10.29 -16.64 1.21
CA MET A 152 -9.36 -17.76 1.07
C MET A 152 -9.71 -18.92 2.02
N LEU A 153 -10.03 -18.64 3.28
CA LEU A 153 -10.42 -19.69 4.23
C LEU A 153 -11.76 -20.34 3.90
N ARG A 154 -12.71 -19.61 3.28
CA ARG A 154 -13.96 -20.19 2.77
C ARG A 154 -13.78 -21.03 1.51
N GLY A 155 -12.64 -20.93 0.84
CA GLY A 155 -12.38 -21.59 -0.44
C GLY A 155 -12.95 -20.86 -1.66
N ASP A 156 -13.24 -19.55 -1.56
CA ASP A 156 -13.68 -18.72 -2.70
C ASP A 156 -12.55 -18.64 -3.76
N TYR A 157 -11.31 -18.78 -3.34
CA TYR A 157 -10.09 -18.86 -4.16
C TYR A 157 -8.98 -19.58 -3.37
N GLU A 158 -7.92 -20.02 -4.07
CA GLU A 158 -6.90 -20.92 -3.54
C GLU A 158 -5.75 -20.21 -2.84
N GLY A 159 -5.63 -18.90 -3.01
CA GLY A 159 -4.61 -18.09 -2.34
C GLY A 159 -4.97 -16.61 -2.32
N ALA A 160 -4.32 -15.88 -1.43
CA ALA A 160 -4.50 -14.44 -1.28
C ALA A 160 -3.17 -13.74 -0.98
N CYS A 161 -3.03 -12.49 -1.38
CA CYS A 161 -1.89 -11.67 -0.98
C CYS A 161 -2.27 -10.78 0.21
N LEU A 162 -1.64 -11.04 1.34
CA LEU A 162 -1.91 -10.38 2.61
C LEU A 162 -0.78 -9.43 3.00
N THR A 163 -1.10 -8.48 3.87
CA THR A 163 -0.14 -7.61 4.56
C THR A 163 -0.23 -7.82 6.07
N GLU A 164 0.73 -7.34 6.85
CA GLU A 164 0.62 -7.38 8.32
C GLU A 164 -0.58 -6.53 8.81
N PRO A 165 -1.25 -6.97 9.86
CA PRO A 165 -1.01 -8.13 10.73
C PRO A 165 -1.63 -9.46 10.24
N TYR A 166 -2.28 -9.47 9.08
CA TYR A 166 -2.99 -10.66 8.57
C TYR A 166 -2.06 -11.77 8.10
N ILE A 167 -0.81 -11.47 7.74
CA ILE A 167 0.19 -12.52 7.47
C ILE A 167 0.46 -13.30 8.76
N SER A 168 0.74 -12.60 9.86
CA SER A 168 0.98 -13.23 11.16
C SER A 168 -0.25 -13.96 11.69
N LEU A 169 -1.47 -13.43 11.48
CA LEU A 169 -2.71 -14.13 11.81
C LEU A 169 -2.84 -15.44 11.02
N ALA A 170 -2.62 -15.38 9.71
CA ALA A 170 -2.71 -16.53 8.81
C ALA A 170 -1.70 -17.62 9.21
N GLU A 171 -0.44 -17.26 9.45
CA GLU A 171 0.59 -18.22 9.90
C GLU A 171 0.21 -18.85 11.24
N LYS A 172 -0.29 -18.07 12.19
CA LYS A 172 -0.72 -18.58 13.51
C LYS A 172 -1.89 -19.55 13.40
N GLN A 173 -2.71 -19.43 12.36
CA GLN A 173 -3.82 -20.33 12.06
C GLN A 173 -3.44 -21.46 11.08
N GLY A 174 -2.15 -21.66 10.82
CA GLY A 174 -1.62 -22.78 10.05
C GLY A 174 -1.60 -22.58 8.54
N CYS A 175 -1.92 -21.38 8.05
CA CYS A 175 -1.72 -21.04 6.63
C CYS A 175 -0.23 -21.00 6.28
N ARG A 176 0.08 -21.14 4.99
CA ARG A 176 1.47 -21.09 4.52
C ARG A 176 1.73 -19.89 3.64
N VAL A 177 2.85 -19.22 3.89
CA VAL A 177 3.43 -18.23 2.97
C VAL A 177 4.20 -18.97 1.89
N LEU A 178 3.86 -18.75 0.63
CA LEU A 178 4.56 -19.34 -0.52
C LEU A 178 5.69 -18.45 -1.02
N THR A 179 5.46 -17.16 -1.05
CA THR A 179 6.46 -16.15 -1.43
C THR A 179 6.07 -14.80 -0.83
N SER A 180 7.03 -13.91 -0.73
CA SER A 180 6.82 -12.57 -0.21
C SER A 180 7.74 -11.56 -0.89
N ALA A 181 7.31 -10.32 -0.94
CA ALA A 181 8.11 -9.20 -1.42
C ALA A 181 7.64 -7.89 -0.78
N SER A 182 8.31 -6.82 -1.13
CA SER A 182 7.97 -5.49 -0.63
C SER A 182 7.72 -4.53 -1.79
N PHE A 183 6.92 -3.50 -1.54
CA PHE A 183 6.65 -2.46 -2.51
C PHE A 183 6.61 -1.08 -1.86
N HIS A 184 6.94 -0.08 -2.65
CA HIS A 184 6.90 1.31 -2.20
C HIS A 184 5.48 1.87 -2.26
N GLY A 185 5.15 2.68 -1.27
CA GLY A 185 4.06 3.64 -1.36
C GLY A 185 4.60 5.01 -1.77
N THR A 186 3.69 5.83 -2.23
CA THR A 186 3.95 7.23 -2.59
C THR A 186 2.93 8.13 -1.96
N GLU A 187 3.22 9.41 -1.92
CA GLU A 187 2.36 10.46 -1.40
C GLU A 187 1.89 11.35 -2.53
N ILE A 188 0.60 11.64 -2.53
CA ILE A 188 -0.03 12.64 -3.37
C ILE A 188 -0.33 13.83 -2.46
N VAL A 189 0.14 15.00 -2.84
CA VAL A 189 -0.02 16.24 -2.09
C VAL A 189 -0.76 17.27 -2.93
N SER A 190 -1.72 17.96 -2.31
CA SER A 190 -2.49 19.04 -2.91
C SER A 190 -1.58 20.21 -3.26
N GLU A 191 -1.90 20.92 -4.35
CA GLU A 191 -1.23 22.16 -4.74
C GLU A 191 -1.39 23.29 -3.67
N GLN A 192 -2.34 23.15 -2.74
CA GLN A 192 -2.53 24.09 -1.63
C GLN A 192 -1.49 23.89 -0.53
N VAL A 193 -0.82 22.75 -0.46
CA VAL A 193 0.25 22.49 0.50
C VAL A 193 1.56 23.04 -0.07
N SER A 194 2.18 23.97 0.65
CA SER A 194 3.48 24.51 0.22
C SER A 194 4.58 23.45 0.28
N ILE A 195 5.61 23.65 -0.53
CA ILE A 195 6.79 22.77 -0.52
C ILE A 195 7.47 22.77 0.85
N GLU A 196 7.48 23.89 1.53
CA GLU A 196 8.05 24.07 2.88
C GLU A 196 7.26 23.27 3.92
N THR A 197 5.91 23.30 3.84
CA THR A 197 5.04 22.49 4.72
C THR A 197 5.26 20.99 4.46
N TYR A 198 5.35 20.59 3.20
CA TYR A 198 5.63 19.18 2.88
C TYR A 198 7.04 18.75 3.30
N ALA A 199 8.04 19.65 3.20
CA ALA A 199 9.39 19.37 3.72
C ALA A 199 9.40 19.22 5.26
N ALA A 200 8.64 20.05 5.98
CA ALA A 200 8.46 19.91 7.44
C ALA A 200 7.80 18.57 7.80
N PHE A 201 6.76 18.16 7.07
CA PHE A 201 6.17 16.82 7.21
C PHE A 201 7.22 15.72 7.00
N ASN A 202 8.03 15.82 5.96
CA ASN A 202 9.10 14.85 5.68
C ASN A 202 10.14 14.77 6.81
N ARG A 203 10.55 15.90 7.42
CA ARG A 203 11.47 15.88 8.57
C ARG A 203 10.87 15.18 9.78
N ALA A 204 9.61 15.45 10.10
CA ALA A 204 8.90 14.79 11.19
C ALA A 204 8.83 13.27 10.99
N VAL A 205 8.43 12.82 9.81
CA VAL A 205 8.33 11.38 9.54
C VAL A 205 9.70 10.71 9.39
N ALA A 206 10.75 11.45 8.95
CA ALA A 206 12.13 10.95 8.95
C ALA A 206 12.62 10.67 10.37
N GLU A 207 12.32 11.56 11.33
CA GLU A 207 12.65 11.32 12.74
C GLU A 207 11.89 10.10 13.29
N ALA A 208 10.60 9.95 12.98
CA ALA A 208 9.85 8.75 13.35
C ALA A 208 10.48 7.47 12.77
N VAL A 209 10.96 7.51 11.53
CA VAL A 209 11.69 6.39 10.91
C VAL A 209 12.96 6.06 11.69
N ARG A 210 13.75 7.05 12.09
CA ARG A 210 14.97 6.83 12.89
C ARG A 210 14.63 6.16 14.23
N ARG A 211 13.59 6.62 14.92
CA ARG A 211 13.12 6.01 16.19
C ARG A 211 12.66 4.56 15.98
N ILE A 212 11.89 4.30 14.94
CA ILE A 212 11.45 2.93 14.60
C ILE A 212 12.65 2.03 14.28
N LYS A 213 13.63 2.51 13.52
CA LYS A 213 14.85 1.74 13.22
C LYS A 213 15.67 1.41 14.47
N SER A 214 15.69 2.31 15.45
CA SER A 214 16.44 2.09 16.71
C SER A 214 15.81 1.01 17.60
N ASP A 215 14.48 0.87 17.59
CA ASP A 215 13.76 -0.16 18.36
C ASP A 215 12.46 -0.57 17.66
N LYS A 216 12.57 -1.42 16.64
CA LYS A 216 11.40 -1.92 15.91
C LYS A 216 10.39 -2.62 16.80
N THR A 217 10.86 -3.35 17.82
CA THR A 217 9.99 -4.14 18.70
C THR A 217 9.00 -3.27 19.43
N ARG A 218 9.45 -2.11 19.92
CA ARG A 218 8.60 -1.11 20.58
C ARG A 218 7.41 -0.69 19.71
N TYR A 219 7.64 -0.51 18.40
CA TYR A 219 6.64 0.01 17.46
C TYR A 219 5.80 -1.08 16.77
N MET A 220 6.16 -2.36 16.92
CA MET A 220 5.34 -3.46 16.39
C MET A 220 3.93 -3.49 16.97
N ARG A 221 3.74 -2.97 18.19
CA ARG A 221 2.42 -2.88 18.83
C ARG A 221 1.38 -2.13 17.98
N TYR A 222 1.82 -1.16 17.15
CA TYR A 222 0.92 -0.40 16.27
C TYR A 222 0.14 -1.28 15.30
N PHE A 223 0.69 -2.42 14.89
CA PHE A 223 -0.04 -3.38 14.06
C PHE A 223 -1.21 -4.05 14.79
N ILE A 224 -1.20 -4.07 16.11
CA ILE A 224 -2.29 -4.63 16.93
C ILE A 224 -3.22 -3.50 17.38
N ASP A 225 -2.66 -2.43 17.92
CA ASP A 225 -3.44 -1.31 18.48
C ASP A 225 -4.33 -0.66 17.41
N TYR A 226 -3.83 -0.48 16.19
CA TYR A 226 -4.60 0.07 15.08
C TYR A 226 -5.84 -0.76 14.72
N TYR A 227 -5.76 -2.08 14.87
CA TYR A 227 -6.84 -3.00 14.54
C TYR A 227 -7.75 -3.34 15.73
N LYS A 228 -7.40 -2.93 16.95
CA LYS A 228 -8.13 -3.28 18.15
C LYS A 228 -9.65 -3.01 18.08
N GLU A 229 -10.02 -1.90 17.46
CA GLU A 229 -11.43 -1.52 17.27
C GLU A 229 -11.97 -1.93 15.88
N ARG A 230 -11.11 -1.96 14.86
CA ARG A 230 -11.49 -2.23 13.47
C ARG A 230 -11.65 -3.71 13.17
N ASP A 231 -10.84 -4.54 13.79
CA ASP A 231 -10.84 -5.99 13.69
C ASP A 231 -10.39 -6.61 15.03
N PRO A 232 -11.32 -6.75 16.00
CA PRO A 232 -10.97 -7.20 17.34
C PRO A 232 -10.29 -8.58 17.40
N GLU A 233 -10.49 -9.44 16.40
CA GLU A 233 -9.84 -10.77 16.34
C GLU A 233 -8.31 -10.63 16.33
N ILE A 234 -7.78 -9.61 15.65
CA ILE A 234 -6.32 -9.34 15.62
C ILE A 234 -5.79 -9.21 17.05
N ALA A 235 -6.41 -8.37 17.88
CA ALA A 235 -5.97 -8.15 19.26
C ALA A 235 -6.27 -9.33 20.19
N GLN A 236 -7.23 -10.19 19.85
CA GLN A 236 -7.57 -11.40 20.62
C GLN A 236 -6.61 -12.55 20.31
N VAL A 237 -6.17 -12.67 19.06
CA VAL A 237 -5.36 -13.80 18.60
C VAL A 237 -3.87 -13.50 18.61
N LEU A 238 -3.47 -12.27 18.26
CA LEU A 238 -2.08 -11.87 18.14
C LEU A 238 -1.57 -11.07 19.33
N THR A 239 -0.32 -11.31 19.65
CA THR A 239 0.50 -10.47 20.52
C THR A 239 1.69 -9.93 19.73
N VAL A 240 2.41 -8.95 20.27
CA VAL A 240 3.63 -8.40 19.63
C VAL A 240 4.66 -9.49 19.32
N LYS A 241 4.69 -10.56 20.11
CA LYS A 241 5.62 -11.70 19.93
C LYS A 241 5.30 -12.54 18.69
N ASP A 242 4.06 -12.49 18.22
CA ASP A 242 3.64 -13.21 17.01
C ASP A 242 3.99 -12.46 15.73
N LEU A 243 4.34 -11.18 15.83
CA LEU A 243 4.71 -10.34 14.69
C LEU A 243 6.21 -10.45 14.39
N ASN A 244 6.55 -10.50 13.11
CA ASN A 244 7.94 -10.56 12.67
C ASN A 244 8.51 -9.15 12.41
N PRO A 245 9.46 -8.65 13.24
CA PRO A 245 10.02 -7.32 13.06
C PRO A 245 10.74 -7.10 11.71
N SER A 246 11.18 -8.16 11.03
CA SER A 246 11.81 -8.05 9.71
C SER A 246 10.83 -7.60 8.63
N ARG A 247 9.52 -7.76 8.86
CA ARG A 247 8.46 -7.31 7.96
C ARG A 247 8.08 -5.84 8.17
N LEU A 248 8.54 -5.21 9.25
CA LEU A 248 8.45 -3.77 9.44
C LEU A 248 9.65 -3.13 8.73
N ILE A 249 9.44 -2.69 7.50
CA ILE A 249 10.46 -2.05 6.68
C ILE A 249 10.10 -0.57 6.57
N VAL A 250 10.99 0.28 7.04
CA VAL A 250 10.83 1.73 6.98
C VAL A 250 12.06 2.38 6.35
N GLN A 251 11.84 3.46 5.64
CA GLN A 251 12.87 4.29 5.03
C GLN A 251 12.56 5.77 5.25
N GLU A 252 13.56 6.61 5.22
CA GLU A 252 13.34 8.05 5.23
C GLU A 252 12.66 8.50 3.92
N PRO A 253 11.90 9.59 3.95
CA PRO A 253 11.30 10.16 2.75
C PRO A 253 12.36 10.35 1.67
N ALA A 254 12.02 10.01 0.45
CA ALA A 254 12.96 10.11 -0.67
C ALA A 254 12.23 10.41 -1.98
N PRO A 255 12.88 11.09 -2.92
CA PRO A 255 12.38 11.20 -4.28
C PRO A 255 12.20 9.82 -4.92
N ILE A 256 11.27 9.72 -5.86
CA ILE A 256 11.12 8.53 -6.71
C ILE A 256 12.19 8.61 -7.80
N PRO A 257 13.14 7.66 -7.86
CA PRO A 257 14.18 7.71 -8.90
C PRO A 257 13.56 7.53 -10.30
N GLU A 258 13.89 8.41 -11.23
CA GLU A 258 13.33 8.41 -12.59
C GLU A 258 13.46 7.04 -13.29
N LYS A 259 14.61 6.39 -13.13
CA LYS A 259 14.83 5.05 -13.70
C LYS A 259 13.86 4.00 -13.17
N GLU A 260 13.51 4.08 -11.90
CA GLU A 260 12.57 3.15 -11.26
C GLU A 260 11.14 3.48 -11.67
N LEU A 261 10.79 4.77 -11.70
CA LEU A 261 9.52 5.25 -12.21
C LEU A 261 9.27 4.70 -13.63
N ARG A 262 10.25 4.89 -14.55
CA ARG A 262 10.14 4.41 -15.93
C ARG A 262 9.97 2.89 -16.00
N ARG A 263 10.73 2.12 -15.21
CA ARG A 263 10.63 0.67 -15.16
C ARG A 263 9.25 0.20 -14.66
N SER A 264 8.76 0.82 -13.59
CA SER A 264 7.42 0.51 -13.05
C SER A 264 6.32 0.85 -14.05
N TYR A 265 6.42 1.99 -14.72
CA TYR A 265 5.49 2.41 -15.76
C TYR A 265 5.43 1.40 -16.92
N GLU A 266 6.57 1.02 -17.50
CA GLU A 266 6.63 0.07 -18.60
C GLU A 266 6.10 -1.32 -18.19
N TRP A 267 6.39 -1.74 -16.97
CA TRP A 267 5.88 -3.01 -16.45
C TRP A 267 4.34 -2.99 -16.32
N ILE A 268 3.76 -1.95 -15.72
CA ILE A 268 2.30 -1.82 -15.58
C ILE A 268 1.65 -1.76 -16.96
N LYS A 269 2.24 -0.99 -17.89
CA LYS A 269 1.78 -0.89 -19.28
C LYS A 269 1.79 -2.24 -19.97
N SER A 270 2.81 -3.06 -19.75
CA SER A 270 2.93 -4.40 -20.34
C SER A 270 1.84 -5.38 -19.87
N TRP A 271 1.16 -5.07 -18.75
CA TRP A 271 -0.03 -5.78 -18.26
C TRP A 271 -1.35 -5.16 -18.74
N GLY A 272 -1.32 -4.12 -19.58
CA GLY A 272 -2.51 -3.43 -20.07
C GLY A 272 -3.27 -2.63 -18.99
N MET A 273 -2.59 -2.28 -17.90
CA MET A 273 -3.22 -1.60 -16.75
C MET A 273 -3.07 -0.08 -16.77
N LEU A 274 -2.45 0.48 -17.79
CA LEU A 274 -2.35 1.92 -18.02
C LEU A 274 -3.04 2.29 -19.32
N SER A 275 -3.73 3.43 -19.34
CA SER A 275 -4.25 4.03 -20.57
C SER A 275 -3.11 4.55 -21.45
N GLU A 276 -3.33 4.70 -22.74
CA GLU A 276 -2.29 4.88 -23.77
C GLU A 276 -1.51 6.20 -23.72
N THR A 277 -1.88 7.15 -22.86
CA THR A 277 -1.56 8.55 -23.18
C THR A 277 -0.44 9.22 -22.38
N PRO A 278 -0.25 9.05 -21.08
CA PRO A 278 0.82 9.80 -20.40
C PRO A 278 2.17 9.11 -20.48
N GLN A 279 3.20 9.94 -20.49
CA GLN A 279 4.57 9.48 -20.31
C GLN A 279 4.85 9.28 -18.81
N ALA A 280 5.85 8.48 -18.47
CA ALA A 280 6.24 8.27 -17.06
C ALA A 280 6.50 9.58 -16.31
N SER A 281 7.08 10.58 -16.99
CA SER A 281 7.32 11.93 -16.44
C SER A 281 6.05 12.69 -16.06
N ASP A 282 4.90 12.34 -16.63
CA ASP A 282 3.64 13.04 -16.34
C ASP A 282 3.00 12.54 -15.03
N LEU A 283 3.48 11.45 -14.49
CA LEU A 283 2.95 10.82 -13.27
C LEU A 283 3.53 11.38 -11.98
N VAL A 284 4.70 12.02 -12.04
CA VAL A 284 5.43 12.53 -10.88
C VAL A 284 5.90 13.94 -11.11
N ASP A 285 5.65 14.83 -10.16
CA ASP A 285 6.25 16.15 -10.14
C ASP A 285 7.69 16.06 -9.59
N LEU A 286 8.63 15.76 -10.49
CA LEU A 286 10.05 15.62 -10.16
C LEU A 286 10.64 16.89 -9.56
N SER A 287 10.18 18.06 -9.98
CA SER A 287 10.70 19.34 -9.49
C SER A 287 10.28 19.60 -8.03
N SER A 288 9.03 19.37 -7.72
CA SER A 288 8.52 19.51 -6.36
C SER A 288 9.12 18.48 -5.40
N GLN A 289 9.29 17.23 -5.84
CA GLN A 289 9.91 16.22 -4.99
C GLN A 289 11.39 16.53 -4.70
N GLN A 290 12.15 17.00 -5.68
CA GLN A 290 13.56 17.37 -5.48
C GLN A 290 13.70 18.58 -4.53
N ARG A 291 12.87 19.61 -4.70
CA ARG A 291 12.85 20.77 -3.80
C ARG A 291 12.47 20.39 -2.36
N ALA A 292 11.40 19.61 -2.19
CA ALA A 292 10.99 19.16 -0.86
C ALA A 292 12.09 18.34 -0.17
N HIS A 293 12.76 17.46 -0.91
CA HIS A 293 13.86 16.67 -0.38
C HIS A 293 15.04 17.55 0.06
N SER A 294 15.48 18.49 -0.78
CA SER A 294 16.56 19.42 -0.44
C SER A 294 16.25 20.30 0.78
N LEU A 295 14.99 20.63 1.02
CA LEU A 295 14.56 21.38 2.21
C LEU A 295 14.38 20.48 3.46
N SER A 296 14.39 19.17 3.29
CA SER A 296 14.24 18.20 4.37
C SER A 296 15.59 17.71 4.93
N GLU A 297 16.66 17.90 4.20
CA GLU A 297 18.04 17.64 4.62
C GLU A 297 18.55 18.73 5.59
#